data_1405ab66c16ab6d740abe5d09d721b07
#
_entry.id   1405ab66c16ab6d740abe5d09d721b07
#
_cell.length_a   1.000
_cell.length_b   1.000
_cell.length_c   1.000
_cell.angle_alpha   90.00
_cell.angle_beta   90.00
_cell.angle_gamma   90.00
#
_symmetry.space_group_name_H-M   'P 1'
#
loop_
_entity.id
_entity.type
_entity.pdbx_description
1 polymer ?
#
loop_
_entity_poly.entity_id
_entity_poly.type
_entity_poly.pdbx_seq_one_letter_code
_entity_poly.pdbx_strand_id
1 'polypeptide(L)'
;MKAKKLLATWTAVSPTTLPEVAQQIWSLLTPQAFVAVEGEMGAGKTTTIAALIQKAQIEHFEGSPTFAIVQAYHSPVKDKIYHLDCYRIENEAELINLGLEELFDESAYFFVEWSEKIKQILPFQHFWLYIRTNPDLSRTLELYHDH
;
A
#
# COMPACT_ATOMS: atom_id res chain seq x y z
N MET A 1 -2.98 -0.43 -22.28
CA MET A 1 -2.71 0.23 -20.98
C MET A 1 -3.98 0.78 -20.42
N LYS A 2 -4.28 0.44 -19.16
CA LYS A 2 -5.48 0.97 -18.51
C LYS A 2 -5.27 2.40 -18.06
N ALA A 3 -6.30 3.22 -18.23
CA ALA A 3 -6.28 4.60 -17.73
C ALA A 3 -6.46 4.58 -16.21
N LYS A 4 -5.68 5.39 -15.52
CA LYS A 4 -5.85 5.61 -14.09
C LYS A 4 -6.79 6.78 -13.87
N LYS A 5 -7.71 6.64 -12.95
CA LYS A 5 -8.63 7.71 -12.56
C LYS A 5 -8.24 8.24 -11.20
N LEU A 6 -8.02 9.54 -11.10
CA LEU A 6 -7.73 10.18 -9.83
C LEU A 6 -9.01 10.21 -8.99
N LEU A 7 -8.94 9.64 -7.79
CA LEU A 7 -10.08 9.62 -6.86
C LEU A 7 -10.00 10.75 -5.84
N ALA A 8 -8.81 11.06 -5.35
CA ALA A 8 -8.64 12.10 -4.31
C ALA A 8 -7.20 12.54 -4.23
N THR A 9 -7.01 13.78 -3.78
CA THR A 9 -5.70 14.37 -3.50
C THR A 9 -5.74 14.99 -2.11
N TRP A 10 -4.68 14.77 -1.33
CA TRP A 10 -4.50 15.38 -0.01
C TRP A 10 -3.19 16.14 -0.04
N THR A 11 -3.25 17.44 0.29
CA THR A 11 -2.07 18.30 0.32
C THR A 11 -1.70 18.66 1.76
N ALA A 12 -0.47 19.11 1.95
CA ALA A 12 0.03 19.54 3.25
C ALA A 12 -0.17 18.51 4.36
N VAL A 13 -0.04 17.23 4.00
CA VAL A 13 -0.22 16.14 4.97
C VAL A 13 0.97 16.09 5.90
N SER A 14 0.71 16.06 7.19
CA SER A 14 1.71 16.00 8.26
C SER A 14 1.45 14.76 9.12
N PRO A 15 2.37 14.39 10.03
CA PRO A 15 2.10 13.30 10.96
C PRO A 15 0.81 13.51 11.77
N THR A 16 0.43 14.76 12.05
CA THR A 16 -0.78 15.06 12.81
C THR A 16 -2.04 14.82 12.00
N THR A 17 -2.02 15.12 10.69
CA THR A 17 -3.20 14.98 9.81
C THR A 17 -3.27 13.63 9.11
N LEU A 18 -2.19 12.88 9.10
CA LEU A 18 -2.13 11.59 8.41
C LEU A 18 -3.19 10.58 8.90
N PRO A 19 -3.51 10.46 10.18
CA PRO A 19 -4.56 9.53 10.61
C PRO A 19 -5.92 9.79 9.98
N GLU A 20 -6.31 11.06 9.83
CA GLU A 20 -7.56 11.40 9.17
C GLU A 20 -7.50 11.08 7.66
N VAL A 21 -6.38 11.37 7.03
CA VAL A 21 -6.17 11.02 5.62
C VAL A 21 -6.28 9.51 5.43
N ALA A 22 -5.68 8.73 6.32
CA ALA A 22 -5.76 7.26 6.26
C ALA A 22 -7.22 6.78 6.35
N GLN A 23 -8.01 7.39 7.20
CA GLN A 23 -9.42 7.04 7.31
C GLN A 23 -10.18 7.35 6.02
N GLN A 24 -9.90 8.49 5.41
CA GLN A 24 -10.51 8.87 4.13
C GLN A 24 -10.08 7.92 3.00
N ILE A 25 -8.83 7.48 2.99
CA ILE A 25 -8.36 6.49 2.03
C ILE A 25 -9.17 5.19 2.18
N TRP A 26 -9.33 4.69 3.41
CA TRP A 26 -10.13 3.49 3.65
C TRP A 26 -11.54 3.61 3.10
N SER A 27 -12.16 4.79 3.22
CA SER A 27 -13.52 5.01 2.73
C SER A 27 -13.63 4.94 1.21
N LEU A 28 -12.53 5.12 0.49
CA LEU A 28 -12.49 5.08 -0.97
C LEU A 28 -12.08 3.72 -1.53
N LEU A 29 -11.52 2.84 -0.69
CA LEU A 29 -11.10 1.51 -1.14
C LEU A 29 -12.28 0.56 -1.23
N THR A 30 -12.32 -0.22 -2.30
CA THR A 30 -13.28 -1.31 -2.43
C THR A 30 -12.86 -2.48 -1.55
N PRO A 31 -13.77 -3.39 -1.18
CA PRO A 31 -13.39 -4.58 -0.42
C PRO A 31 -12.29 -5.36 -1.11
N GLN A 32 -11.33 -5.83 -0.32
CA GLN A 32 -10.20 -6.63 -0.81
C GLN A 32 -9.33 -5.87 -1.82
N ALA A 33 -9.20 -4.56 -1.63
CA ALA A 33 -8.44 -3.71 -2.53
C ALA A 33 -6.95 -4.08 -2.52
N PHE A 34 -6.34 -4.03 -3.70
CA PHE A 34 -4.89 -4.10 -3.86
C PHE A 34 -4.40 -2.67 -4.09
N VAL A 35 -3.49 -2.19 -3.24
CA VAL A 35 -3.00 -0.82 -3.28
C VAL A 35 -1.49 -0.81 -3.48
N ALA A 36 -1.04 -0.33 -4.63
CA ALA A 36 0.36 -0.09 -4.88
C ALA A 36 0.73 1.27 -4.25
N VAL A 37 1.62 1.26 -3.28
CA VAL A 37 2.05 2.47 -2.57
C VAL A 37 3.37 2.93 -3.18
N GLU A 38 3.34 4.05 -3.88
CA GLU A 38 4.45 4.56 -4.68
C GLU A 38 5.00 5.86 -4.10
N GLY A 39 6.30 6.04 -4.22
CA GLY A 39 6.97 7.24 -3.77
C GLY A 39 8.46 7.00 -3.69
N GLU A 40 9.23 8.08 -3.70
CA GLU A 40 10.68 7.99 -3.54
C GLU A 40 11.04 7.44 -2.15
N MET A 41 12.25 6.91 -2.03
CA MET A 41 12.74 6.46 -0.73
C MET A 41 12.69 7.63 0.25
N GLY A 42 12.14 7.39 1.44
CA GLY A 42 11.97 8.43 2.44
C GLY A 42 10.71 9.28 2.28
N ALA A 43 9.86 8.99 1.28
CA ALA A 43 8.61 9.75 1.08
C ALA A 43 7.55 9.47 2.14
N GLY A 44 7.70 8.39 2.91
CA GLY A 44 6.74 8.04 3.96
C GLY A 44 5.78 6.92 3.58
N LYS A 45 6.19 6.02 2.69
CA LYS A 45 5.36 4.88 2.28
C LYS A 45 5.02 3.99 3.47
N THR A 46 6.04 3.56 4.22
CA THR A 46 5.83 2.72 5.39
C THR A 46 5.04 3.43 6.47
N THR A 47 5.31 4.72 6.69
CA THR A 47 4.57 5.53 7.66
C THR A 47 3.09 5.63 7.30
N THR A 48 2.80 5.81 6.01
CA THR A 48 1.41 5.87 5.53
C THR A 48 0.71 4.53 5.72
N ILE A 49 1.39 3.42 5.40
CA ILE A 49 0.84 2.09 5.61
C ILE A 49 0.59 1.84 7.10
N ALA A 50 1.51 2.29 7.97
CA ALA A 50 1.32 2.19 9.43
C ALA A 50 0.04 2.91 9.87
N ALA A 51 -0.23 4.09 9.32
CA ALA A 51 -1.45 4.83 9.64
C ALA A 51 -2.71 4.09 9.16
N LEU A 52 -2.64 3.48 7.98
CA LEU A 52 -3.75 2.66 7.47
C LEU A 52 -4.00 1.42 8.34
N ILE A 53 -2.95 0.75 8.75
CA ILE A 53 -3.03 -0.41 9.64
C ILE A 53 -3.63 -0.02 10.97
N GLN A 54 -3.21 1.12 11.54
CA GLN A 54 -3.75 1.60 12.80
C GLN A 54 -5.25 1.91 12.69
N LYS A 55 -5.70 2.50 11.58
CA LYS A 55 -7.11 2.78 11.36
C LYS A 55 -7.95 1.53 11.16
N ALA A 56 -7.33 0.41 10.82
CA ALA A 56 -7.98 -0.89 10.76
C ALA A 56 -8.05 -1.57 12.14
N GLN A 57 -7.80 -0.82 13.21
CA GLN A 57 -7.87 -1.27 14.61
C GLN A 57 -6.84 -2.37 14.93
N ILE A 58 -5.67 -2.28 14.33
CA ILE A 58 -4.53 -3.14 14.62
C ILE A 58 -3.57 -2.32 15.48
N GLU A 59 -3.38 -2.73 16.73
CA GLU A 59 -2.61 -1.97 17.71
C GLU A 59 -1.11 -2.08 17.51
N HIS A 60 -0.64 -3.18 16.92
CA HIS A 60 0.78 -3.45 16.82
C HIS A 60 1.22 -3.55 15.36
N PHE A 61 1.86 -2.49 14.87
CA PHE A 61 2.44 -2.47 13.53
C PHE A 61 3.90 -2.97 13.60
N GLU A 62 4.21 -3.97 12.76
CA GLU A 62 5.52 -4.61 12.76
C GLU A 62 6.60 -3.85 11.99
N GLY A 63 6.24 -2.72 11.36
CA GLY A 63 7.14 -2.00 10.49
C GLY A 63 7.19 -2.62 9.09
N SER A 64 8.12 -2.15 8.25
CA SER A 64 8.34 -2.79 6.95
C SER A 64 8.89 -4.19 7.16
N PRO A 65 8.46 -5.18 6.34
CA PRO A 65 9.07 -6.51 6.38
C PRO A 65 10.55 -6.40 6.03
N THR A 66 11.43 -6.85 6.93
CA THR A 66 12.89 -6.73 6.73
C THR A 66 13.52 -8.00 6.18
N PHE A 67 13.13 -9.15 6.71
CA PHE A 67 13.66 -10.44 6.27
C PHE A 67 12.64 -11.21 5.45
N ALA A 68 11.37 -11.09 5.81
CA ALA A 68 10.28 -11.61 5.00
C ALA A 68 9.73 -10.46 4.15
N ILE A 69 9.34 -10.73 2.91
CA ILE A 69 8.78 -9.72 2.02
C ILE A 69 7.34 -9.38 2.41
N VAL A 70 6.67 -10.28 3.12
CA VAL A 70 5.24 -10.18 3.44
C VAL A 70 5.03 -10.19 4.95
N GLN A 71 4.23 -9.24 5.44
CA GLN A 71 3.74 -9.22 6.81
C GLN A 71 2.22 -9.29 6.78
N ALA A 72 1.64 -10.22 7.54
CA ALA A 72 0.19 -10.41 7.60
C ALA A 72 -0.37 -9.81 8.88
N TYR A 73 -1.54 -9.18 8.77
CA TYR A 73 -2.28 -8.61 9.89
C TYR A 73 -3.73 -9.09 9.86
N HIS A 74 -4.32 -9.29 11.03
CA HIS A 74 -5.74 -9.60 11.16
C HIS A 74 -6.45 -8.44 11.82
N SER A 75 -7.39 -7.83 11.09
CA SER A 75 -8.13 -6.67 11.55
C SER A 75 -9.54 -7.10 11.99
N PRO A 76 -10.04 -6.62 13.14
CA PRO A 76 -11.42 -6.93 13.55
C PRO A 76 -12.48 -6.31 12.64
N VAL A 77 -12.11 -5.30 11.83
CA VAL A 77 -13.05 -4.58 10.97
C VAL A 77 -12.76 -4.73 9.49
N LYS A 78 -11.52 -5.11 9.10
CA LYS A 78 -11.11 -5.24 7.70
C LYS A 78 -10.68 -6.66 7.34
N ASP A 79 -10.79 -7.60 8.25
CA ASP A 79 -10.33 -8.98 8.09
C ASP A 79 -8.81 -9.05 7.87
N LYS A 80 -8.36 -9.64 6.78
CA LYS A 80 -6.94 -9.86 6.56
C LYS A 80 -6.32 -8.73 5.74
N ILE A 81 -5.17 -8.25 6.18
CA ILE A 81 -4.38 -7.22 5.49
C ILE A 81 -2.96 -7.73 5.34
N TYR A 82 -2.41 -7.66 4.12
CA TYR A 82 -1.01 -7.97 3.87
C TYR A 82 -0.25 -6.69 3.54
N HIS A 83 0.90 -6.53 4.15
CA HIS A 83 1.86 -5.48 3.81
C HIS A 83 3.06 -6.13 3.15
N LEU A 84 3.34 -5.76 1.92
CA LEU A 84 4.48 -6.28 1.16
C LEU A 84 5.48 -5.15 0.91
N ASP A 85 6.77 -5.50 1.02
CA ASP A 85 7.86 -4.64 0.59
C ASP A 85 8.70 -5.42 -0.42
N CYS A 86 8.58 -5.04 -1.69
CA CYS A 86 9.21 -5.76 -2.79
C CYS A 86 10.57 -5.21 -3.20
N TYR A 87 11.12 -4.28 -2.42
CA TYR A 87 12.37 -3.60 -2.77
C TYR A 87 13.52 -4.56 -3.08
N ARG A 88 13.62 -5.67 -2.34
CA ARG A 88 14.72 -6.63 -2.47
C ARG A 88 14.50 -7.70 -3.52
N ILE A 89 13.36 -7.73 -4.18
CA ILE A 89 13.11 -8.70 -5.24
C ILE A 89 13.95 -8.32 -6.46
N GLU A 90 14.73 -9.27 -6.98
CA GLU A 90 15.65 -9.01 -8.07
C GLU A 90 15.23 -9.66 -9.39
N ASN A 91 14.49 -10.78 -9.34
CA ASN A 91 14.15 -11.50 -10.54
C ASN A 91 12.84 -12.28 -10.42
N GLU A 92 12.37 -12.79 -11.55
CA GLU A 92 11.10 -13.50 -11.65
C GLU A 92 11.09 -14.82 -10.89
N ALA A 93 12.23 -15.51 -10.81
CA ALA A 93 12.31 -16.77 -10.08
C ALA A 93 11.98 -16.58 -8.60
N GLU A 94 12.37 -15.44 -8.01
CA GLU A 94 12.03 -15.12 -6.62
C GLU A 94 10.53 -14.99 -6.44
N LEU A 95 9.82 -14.39 -7.41
CA LEU A 95 8.37 -14.24 -7.35
C LEU A 95 7.68 -15.59 -7.28
N ILE A 96 8.12 -16.53 -8.08
CA ILE A 96 7.57 -17.89 -8.12
C ILE A 96 7.83 -18.59 -6.80
N ASN A 97 9.07 -18.50 -6.28
CA ASN A 97 9.47 -19.17 -5.06
C ASN A 97 8.73 -18.62 -3.83
N LEU A 98 8.35 -17.36 -3.85
CA LEU A 98 7.61 -16.72 -2.75
C LEU A 98 6.10 -17.01 -2.80
N GLY A 99 5.60 -17.51 -3.93
CA GLY A 99 4.17 -17.80 -4.08
C GLY A 99 3.29 -16.56 -4.04
N LEU A 100 3.80 -15.42 -4.53
CA LEU A 100 3.05 -14.15 -4.46
C LEU A 100 1.80 -14.16 -5.34
N GLU A 101 1.84 -14.84 -6.49
CA GLU A 101 0.66 -14.93 -7.35
C GLU A 101 -0.50 -15.60 -6.63
N GLU A 102 -0.24 -16.70 -5.94
CA GLU A 102 -1.25 -17.40 -5.16
C GLU A 102 -1.71 -16.57 -3.97
N LEU A 103 -0.78 -15.82 -3.35
CA LEU A 103 -1.13 -14.94 -2.24
C LEU A 103 -2.15 -13.89 -2.67
N PHE A 104 -1.99 -13.32 -3.86
CA PHE A 104 -2.90 -12.28 -4.35
C PHE A 104 -4.29 -12.79 -4.69
N ASP A 105 -4.49 -14.11 -4.72
CA ASP A 105 -5.82 -14.71 -4.88
C ASP A 105 -6.59 -14.79 -3.56
N GLU A 106 -5.95 -14.52 -2.42
CA GLU A 106 -6.63 -14.55 -1.14
C GLU A 106 -7.57 -13.37 -0.97
N SER A 107 -8.63 -13.59 -0.18
CA SER A 107 -9.57 -12.53 0.18
C SER A 107 -8.95 -11.64 1.25
N ALA A 108 -8.28 -10.58 0.84
CA ALA A 108 -7.52 -9.72 1.74
C ALA A 108 -7.29 -8.37 1.09
N TYR A 109 -6.91 -7.37 1.93
CA TYR A 109 -6.35 -6.13 1.44
C TYR A 109 -4.85 -6.30 1.29
N PHE A 110 -4.28 -5.65 0.28
CA PHE A 110 -2.83 -5.67 0.04
C PHE A 110 -2.32 -4.25 -0.07
N PHE A 111 -1.31 -3.91 0.72
CA PHE A 111 -0.55 -2.68 0.58
C PHE A 111 0.87 -3.05 0.19
N VAL A 112 1.32 -2.60 -0.99
CA VAL A 112 2.54 -3.10 -1.61
C VAL A 112 3.48 -1.94 -1.93
N GLU A 113 4.66 -1.94 -1.30
CA GLU A 113 5.73 -1.00 -1.60
C GLU A 113 6.61 -1.60 -2.70
N TRP A 114 7.11 -0.74 -3.60
CA TRP A 114 7.97 -1.14 -4.71
C TRP A 114 7.30 -2.15 -5.64
N SER A 115 6.05 -1.87 -5.99
CA SER A 115 5.26 -2.78 -6.81
C SER A 115 5.81 -2.95 -8.23
N GLU A 116 6.63 -2.01 -8.72
CA GLU A 116 7.28 -2.13 -10.02
C GLU A 116 8.20 -3.35 -10.12
N LYS A 117 8.66 -3.87 -8.97
CA LYS A 117 9.46 -5.09 -8.94
C LYS A 117 8.65 -6.35 -9.26
N ILE A 118 7.33 -6.25 -9.17
CA ILE A 118 6.43 -7.40 -9.37
C ILE A 118 5.33 -7.07 -10.40
N LYS A 119 5.58 -6.14 -11.31
CA LYS A 119 4.56 -5.65 -12.22
C LYS A 119 3.94 -6.73 -13.10
N GLN A 120 4.66 -7.81 -13.38
CA GLN A 120 4.17 -8.89 -14.23
C GLN A 120 3.10 -9.76 -13.56
N ILE A 121 2.94 -9.65 -12.24
CA ILE A 121 1.93 -10.42 -11.50
C ILE A 121 0.91 -9.54 -10.78
N LEU A 122 0.91 -8.24 -11.04
CA LEU A 122 -0.06 -7.34 -10.42
C LEU A 122 -1.49 -7.71 -10.81
N PRO A 123 -2.46 -7.62 -9.89
CA PRO A 123 -3.86 -7.85 -10.22
C PRO A 123 -4.34 -6.96 -11.35
N PHE A 124 -5.33 -7.44 -12.10
CA PHE A 124 -5.88 -6.72 -13.24
C PHE A 124 -6.44 -5.35 -12.87
N GLN A 125 -7.07 -5.24 -11.69
CA GLN A 125 -7.58 -3.97 -11.17
C GLN A 125 -6.94 -3.69 -9.84
N HIS A 126 -6.39 -2.48 -9.67
CA HIS A 126 -5.84 -2.08 -8.39
C HIS A 126 -5.81 -0.57 -8.24
N PHE A 127 -5.49 -0.14 -7.03
CA PHE A 127 -5.31 1.26 -6.67
C PHE A 127 -3.83 1.61 -6.68
N TRP A 128 -3.54 2.90 -6.89
CA TRP A 128 -2.20 3.47 -6.69
C TRP A 128 -2.31 4.60 -5.69
N LEU A 129 -1.47 4.59 -4.68
CA LEU A 129 -1.34 5.69 -3.73
C LEU A 129 0.06 6.28 -3.92
N TYR A 130 0.12 7.48 -4.49
CA TYR A 130 1.38 8.17 -4.72
C TYR A 130 1.63 9.14 -3.59
N ILE A 131 2.86 9.14 -3.06
CA ILE A 131 3.28 9.98 -1.95
C ILE A 131 4.48 10.79 -2.38
N ARG A 132 4.37 12.13 -2.29
CA ARG A 132 5.46 13.04 -2.62
C ARG A 132 5.78 13.90 -1.42
N THR A 133 7.08 14.20 -1.24
CA THR A 133 7.55 15.13 -0.23
C THR A 133 7.52 16.55 -0.81
N ASN A 134 6.88 17.47 -0.11
CA ASN A 134 6.84 18.89 -0.50
C ASN A 134 8.07 19.63 0.05
N PRO A 135 8.41 20.83 -0.49
CA PRO A 135 9.57 21.58 0.00
C PRO A 135 9.54 21.89 1.49
N ASP A 136 8.36 22.05 2.09
CA ASP A 136 8.21 22.31 3.53
C ASP A 136 8.19 21.02 4.37
N LEU A 137 8.51 19.88 3.77
CA LEU A 137 8.55 18.55 4.37
C LEU A 137 7.17 17.96 4.69
N SER A 138 6.10 18.64 4.36
CA SER A 138 4.77 17.99 4.34
C SER A 138 4.68 17.07 3.12
N ARG A 139 3.59 16.32 3.04
CA ARG A 139 3.40 15.35 1.95
C ARG A 139 2.17 15.66 1.15
N THR A 140 2.21 15.31 -0.13
CA THR A 140 1.02 15.25 -0.99
C THR A 140 0.75 13.80 -1.32
N LEU A 141 -0.49 13.36 -1.09
CA LEU A 141 -0.94 12.01 -1.42
C LEU A 141 -1.99 12.09 -2.52
N GLU A 142 -1.90 11.18 -3.48
CA GLU A 142 -2.86 11.08 -4.58
C GLU A 142 -3.29 9.63 -4.71
N LEU A 143 -4.59 9.37 -4.67
CA LEU A 143 -5.14 8.02 -4.82
C LEU A 143 -5.78 7.88 -6.19
N TYR A 144 -5.34 6.88 -6.93
CA TYR A 144 -5.85 6.52 -8.25
C TYR A 144 -6.43 5.12 -8.24
N HIS A 145 -7.34 4.88 -9.15
CA HIS A 145 -7.86 3.54 -9.41
C HIS A 145 -7.87 3.29 -10.91
N ASP A 146 -7.52 2.10 -11.36
CA ASP A 146 -7.67 1.74 -12.75
C ASP A 146 -9.08 1.23 -13.03
N HIS A 147 -9.46 1.25 -14.29
CA HIS A 147 -10.78 0.77 -14.73
C HIS A 147 -10.69 -0.57 -15.39
#